data_8611adad6696ba5fe388438db798411d
#
_entry.id   8611adad6696ba5fe388438db798411d
#
_cell.length_a   1.000
_cell.length_b   1.000
_cell.length_c   1.000
_cell.angle_alpha   90.00
_cell.angle_beta   90.00
_cell.angle_gamma   90.00
#
_symmetry.space_group_name_H-M   'P 1'
#
loop_
_entity.id
_entity.type
_entity.pdbx_description
1 polymer ?
#
loop_
_entity_poly.entity_id
_entity_poly.type
_entity_poly.pdbx_seq_one_letter_code
_entity_poly.pdbx_strand_id
1 'polypeptide(L)'
;MLSDPAALPADATAQDAGEHLTRPDVRAVLVVDGDGLLLGVVTASLLVEHVVAAGLDPGSTPVTAAVAAPPLVLDADQLLDDGYRLLEEAEVERAPVLEQGRLVGVLSRSVVQRRLAEDEPEGEERVEDAPSSR
;
A
#
# COMPACT_ATOMS: atom_id res chain seq x y z
N MET A 1 3.25 -12.59 1.95
CA MET A 1 4.21 -11.76 2.69
C MET A 1 3.87 -10.29 2.59
N LEU A 2 3.82 -9.65 3.70
CA LEU A 2 3.51 -8.23 3.74
C LEU A 2 4.81 -7.43 3.68
N SER A 3 4.82 -6.36 2.88
CA SER A 3 5.96 -5.46 2.87
C SER A 3 5.76 -4.35 3.90
N ASP A 4 6.86 -3.74 4.30
CA ASP A 4 6.79 -2.61 5.21
C ASP A 4 6.12 -1.44 4.51
N PRO A 5 5.08 -0.88 5.10
CA PRO A 5 4.42 0.26 4.46
C PRO A 5 5.25 1.53 4.62
N ALA A 6 5.19 2.38 3.60
CA ALA A 6 5.66 3.75 3.73
C ALA A 6 4.55 4.52 4.46
N ALA A 7 4.70 4.68 5.76
CA ALA A 7 3.66 5.26 6.58
C ALA A 7 4.17 6.46 7.34
N LEU A 8 3.31 7.46 7.46
CA LEU A 8 3.59 8.67 8.21
C LEU A 8 2.55 8.86 9.30
N PRO A 9 2.95 9.47 10.42
CA PRO A 9 1.98 9.82 11.45
C PRO A 9 1.12 11.00 11.01
N ALA A 10 -0.03 11.14 11.64
CA ALA A 10 -0.98 12.20 11.28
C ALA A 10 -0.40 13.60 11.48
N ASP A 11 0.58 13.77 12.36
CA ASP A 11 1.18 15.07 12.61
C ASP A 11 2.36 15.39 11.69
N ALA A 12 2.68 14.51 10.73
CA ALA A 12 3.67 14.82 9.72
C ALA A 12 3.13 15.92 8.79
N THR A 13 4.03 16.54 8.04
CA THR A 13 3.65 17.62 7.13
C THR A 13 3.45 17.09 5.72
N ALA A 14 2.77 17.89 4.90
CA ALA A 14 2.63 17.59 3.49
C ALA A 14 4.00 17.49 2.82
N GLN A 15 4.97 18.28 3.27
CA GLN A 15 6.32 18.23 2.73
C GLN A 15 6.96 16.88 3.01
N ASP A 16 6.75 16.31 4.21
CA ASP A 16 7.25 14.97 4.52
C ASP A 16 6.72 13.94 3.56
N ALA A 17 5.43 14.01 3.25
CA ALA A 17 4.83 13.08 2.28
C ALA A 17 5.43 13.28 0.90
N GLY A 18 5.63 14.55 0.51
CA GLY A 18 6.22 14.85 -0.79
C GLY A 18 7.61 14.27 -0.93
N GLU A 19 8.41 14.31 0.14
CA GLU A 19 9.74 13.76 0.10
C GLU A 19 9.73 12.26 -0.15
N HIS A 20 8.79 11.54 0.46
CA HIS A 20 8.64 10.11 0.18
C HIS A 20 8.22 9.86 -1.26
N LEU A 21 7.35 10.72 -1.78
CA LEU A 21 6.78 10.51 -3.11
C LEU A 21 7.72 10.91 -4.24
N THR A 22 8.89 11.51 -3.92
CA THR A 22 9.91 11.74 -4.95
C THR A 22 10.61 10.46 -5.36
N ARG A 23 10.50 9.39 -4.57
CA ARG A 23 11.12 8.12 -4.93
C ARG A 23 10.30 7.44 -6.01
N PRO A 24 10.96 6.91 -7.05
CA PRO A 24 10.21 6.32 -8.18
C PRO A 24 9.33 5.13 -7.80
N ASP A 25 9.70 4.41 -6.76
CA ASP A 25 8.98 3.21 -6.34
C ASP A 25 7.87 3.50 -5.34
N VAL A 26 7.73 4.75 -4.88
CA VAL A 26 6.70 5.12 -3.90
C VAL A 26 5.58 5.85 -4.62
N ARG A 27 4.43 5.21 -4.72
CA ARG A 27 3.27 5.79 -5.39
C ARG A 27 2.27 6.39 -4.44
N ALA A 28 2.30 5.95 -3.20
CA ALA A 28 1.38 6.41 -2.18
C ALA A 28 2.05 6.28 -0.83
N VAL A 29 1.68 7.17 0.09
CA VAL A 29 2.15 7.14 1.47
C VAL A 29 0.92 6.93 2.33
N LEU A 30 1.00 5.98 3.26
CA LEU A 30 -0.09 5.70 4.19
C LEU A 30 0.03 6.63 5.38
N VAL A 31 -1.10 7.04 5.93
CA VAL A 31 -1.13 7.94 7.08
C VAL A 31 -1.90 7.25 8.19
N VAL A 32 -1.29 7.17 9.38
CA VAL A 32 -1.88 6.52 10.53
C VAL A 32 -1.93 7.49 11.70
N ASP A 33 -2.85 7.25 12.61
CA ASP A 33 -2.93 8.08 13.82
C ASP A 33 -2.05 7.49 14.92
N GLY A 34 -2.13 8.07 16.12
CA GLY A 34 -1.30 7.64 17.24
C GLY A 34 -1.57 6.22 17.72
N ASP A 35 -2.72 5.67 17.38
CA ASP A 35 -3.09 4.31 17.76
C ASP A 35 -2.81 3.31 16.65
N GLY A 36 -2.22 3.75 15.54
CA GLY A 36 -1.94 2.87 14.41
C GLY A 36 -3.10 2.67 13.47
N LEU A 37 -4.22 3.39 13.67
CA LEU A 37 -5.37 3.27 12.78
C LEU A 37 -5.08 3.99 11.47
N LEU A 38 -5.44 3.34 10.37
CA LEU A 38 -5.22 3.92 9.05
C LEU A 38 -6.21 5.05 8.81
N LEU A 39 -5.68 6.24 8.53
CA LEU A 39 -6.50 7.39 8.17
C LEU A 39 -6.73 7.47 6.68
N GLY A 40 -5.78 7.00 5.88
CA GLY A 40 -5.90 7.01 4.44
C GLY A 40 -4.57 7.06 3.76
N VAL A 41 -4.57 7.51 2.50
CA VAL A 41 -3.36 7.57 1.67
C VAL A 41 -3.18 8.97 1.12
N VAL A 42 -1.94 9.30 0.81
CA VAL A 42 -1.57 10.53 0.12
C VAL A 42 -0.80 10.15 -1.13
N THR A 43 -1.16 10.74 -2.25
CA THR A 43 -0.46 10.56 -3.51
C THR A 43 0.03 11.91 -4.00
N ALA A 44 0.91 11.88 -5.03
CA ALA A 44 1.39 13.13 -5.60
C ALA A 44 0.25 13.99 -6.12
N SER A 45 -0.75 13.40 -6.77
CA SER A 45 -1.87 14.17 -7.28
C SER A 45 -2.71 14.77 -6.17
N LEU A 46 -2.84 14.09 -5.03
CA LEU A 46 -3.56 14.66 -3.88
C LEU A 46 -2.80 15.84 -3.29
N LEU A 47 -1.47 15.77 -3.26
CA LEU A 47 -0.69 16.91 -2.80
C LEU A 47 -0.84 18.09 -3.76
N VAL A 48 -0.83 17.83 -5.06
CA VAL A 48 -1.05 18.90 -6.04
C VAL A 48 -2.41 19.53 -5.84
N GLU A 49 -3.44 18.72 -5.67
CA GLU A 49 -4.81 19.22 -5.58
C GLU A 49 -5.06 19.99 -4.29
N HIS A 50 -4.60 19.45 -3.16
CA HIS A 50 -5.00 19.97 -1.86
C HIS A 50 -3.97 20.87 -1.19
N VAL A 51 -2.74 20.91 -1.70
CA VAL A 51 -1.68 21.73 -1.14
C VAL A 51 -1.19 22.74 -2.16
N VAL A 52 -0.71 22.28 -3.33
CA VAL A 52 -0.12 23.16 -4.30
C VAL A 52 -1.19 24.06 -4.93
N ALA A 53 -2.25 23.47 -5.47
CA ALA A 53 -3.32 24.24 -6.11
C ALA A 53 -4.09 25.08 -5.11
N ALA A 54 -4.11 24.68 -3.85
CA ALA A 54 -4.77 25.43 -2.79
C ALA A 54 -3.94 26.58 -2.26
N GLY A 55 -2.68 26.68 -2.69
CA GLY A 55 -1.81 27.78 -2.25
C GLY A 55 -1.27 27.64 -0.86
N LEU A 56 -1.20 26.41 -0.34
CA LEU A 56 -0.74 26.16 1.02
C LEU A 56 0.75 25.86 1.04
N ASP A 57 1.38 26.18 2.16
CA ASP A 57 2.80 25.90 2.35
C ASP A 57 2.97 24.44 2.81
N PRO A 58 3.64 23.58 2.05
CA PRO A 58 3.75 22.17 2.44
C PRO A 58 4.48 21.97 3.75
N GLY A 59 5.41 22.85 4.10
CA GLY A 59 6.18 22.69 5.33
C GLY A 59 5.38 22.99 6.60
N SER A 60 4.24 23.69 6.47
CA SER A 60 3.41 24.03 7.61
C SER A 60 2.00 23.46 7.51
N THR A 61 1.71 22.66 6.47
CA THR A 61 0.40 22.06 6.29
C THR A 61 0.45 20.61 6.75
N PRO A 62 -0.44 20.16 7.63
CA PRO A 62 -0.41 18.77 8.06
C PRO A 62 -0.75 17.84 6.90
N VAL A 63 -0.16 16.65 6.93
CA VAL A 63 -0.36 15.67 5.87
C VAL A 63 -1.83 15.28 5.73
N THR A 64 -2.59 15.39 6.80
CA THR A 64 -4.02 15.04 6.78
C THR A 64 -4.83 15.92 5.83
N ALA A 65 -4.30 17.07 5.43
CA ALA A 65 -5.01 17.94 4.48
C ALA A 65 -5.13 17.29 3.11
N ALA A 66 -4.27 16.31 2.78
CA ALA A 66 -4.25 15.69 1.46
C ALA A 66 -4.59 14.19 1.52
N VAL A 67 -5.13 13.72 2.62
CA VAL A 67 -5.45 12.30 2.79
C VAL A 67 -6.76 11.97 2.11
N ALA A 68 -6.79 10.83 1.42
CA ALA A 68 -8.02 10.30 0.81
C ALA A 68 -8.12 8.82 1.14
N ALA A 69 -9.33 8.27 0.98
CA ALA A 69 -9.52 6.84 1.21
C ALA A 69 -8.74 6.03 0.18
N PRO A 70 -8.12 4.93 0.59
CA PRO A 70 -7.47 4.06 -0.39
C PRO A 70 -8.51 3.36 -1.25
N PRO A 71 -8.15 2.98 -2.49
CA PRO A 71 -9.10 2.32 -3.37
C PRO A 71 -9.52 0.94 -2.89
N LEU A 72 -8.70 0.31 -2.08
CA LEU A 72 -9.00 -1.02 -1.57
C LEU A 72 -8.29 -1.20 -0.24
N VAL A 73 -8.99 -1.81 0.72
CA VAL A 73 -8.42 -2.15 2.02
C VAL A 73 -8.69 -3.63 2.23
N LEU A 74 -7.68 -4.36 2.68
CA LEU A 74 -7.80 -5.78 2.95
C LEU A 74 -7.78 -6.02 4.45
N ASP A 75 -8.48 -7.06 4.86
CA ASP A 75 -8.50 -7.47 6.26
C ASP A 75 -7.44 -8.55 6.46
N ALA A 76 -6.72 -8.48 7.58
CA ALA A 76 -5.65 -9.44 7.86
C ALA A 76 -6.18 -10.87 7.96
N ASP A 77 -7.48 -11.04 8.23
CA ASP A 77 -8.08 -12.37 8.32
C ASP A 77 -8.31 -13.01 6.95
N GLN A 78 -8.21 -12.25 5.88
CA GLN A 78 -8.46 -12.79 4.55
C GLN A 78 -7.31 -13.68 4.12
N LEU A 79 -7.65 -14.73 3.38
CA LEU A 79 -6.64 -15.63 2.85
C LEU A 79 -5.88 -14.95 1.72
N LEU A 80 -4.67 -15.44 1.47
CA LEU A 80 -3.76 -14.83 0.50
C LEU A 80 -4.37 -14.84 -0.90
N ASP A 81 -4.98 -15.95 -1.31
CA ASP A 81 -5.60 -16.03 -2.63
C ASP A 81 -6.81 -15.10 -2.75
N ASP A 82 -7.57 -14.91 -1.67
CA ASP A 82 -8.66 -13.95 -1.68
C ASP A 82 -8.13 -12.53 -1.84
N GLY A 83 -7.02 -12.23 -1.18
CA GLY A 83 -6.41 -10.91 -1.31
C GLY A 83 -5.98 -10.64 -2.74
N TYR A 84 -5.38 -11.63 -3.40
CA TYR A 84 -4.97 -11.48 -4.79
C TYR A 84 -6.19 -11.23 -5.69
N ARG A 85 -7.26 -11.99 -5.48
CA ARG A 85 -8.46 -11.81 -6.30
C ARG A 85 -9.04 -10.42 -6.13
N LEU A 86 -9.05 -9.91 -4.89
CA LEU A 86 -9.57 -8.57 -4.64
C LEU A 86 -8.72 -7.50 -5.28
N LEU A 87 -7.40 -7.66 -5.26
CA LEU A 87 -6.51 -6.72 -5.94
C LEU A 87 -6.76 -6.72 -7.45
N GLU A 88 -6.95 -7.91 -8.02
CA GLU A 88 -7.23 -8.02 -9.45
C GLU A 88 -8.56 -7.39 -9.82
N GLU A 89 -9.59 -7.68 -9.06
CA GLU A 89 -10.92 -7.17 -9.36
C GLU A 89 -10.99 -5.65 -9.27
N ALA A 90 -10.25 -5.08 -8.32
CA ALA A 90 -10.21 -3.63 -8.15
C ALA A 90 -9.20 -2.98 -9.06
N GLU A 91 -8.40 -3.77 -9.80
CA GLU A 91 -7.34 -3.27 -10.68
C GLU A 91 -6.34 -2.42 -9.91
N VAL A 92 -5.98 -2.89 -8.72
CA VAL A 92 -5.08 -2.18 -7.81
C VAL A 92 -3.84 -3.03 -7.63
N GLU A 93 -2.67 -2.40 -7.68
CA GLU A 93 -1.41 -3.12 -7.50
C GLU A 93 -1.15 -3.44 -6.04
N ARG A 94 -1.52 -2.56 -5.13
CA ARG A 94 -1.24 -2.69 -3.70
C ARG A 94 -2.42 -2.24 -2.89
N ALA A 95 -2.57 -2.82 -1.71
CA ALA A 95 -3.61 -2.39 -0.78
C ALA A 95 -3.10 -2.54 0.65
N PRO A 96 -3.47 -1.62 1.54
CA PRO A 96 -3.12 -1.78 2.93
C PRO A 96 -3.90 -2.93 3.55
N VAL A 97 -3.26 -3.61 4.48
CA VAL A 97 -3.87 -4.70 5.23
C VAL A 97 -4.08 -4.22 6.65
N LEU A 98 -5.30 -4.36 7.13
CA LEU A 98 -5.68 -3.87 8.44
C LEU A 98 -6.09 -5.02 9.34
N GLU A 99 -5.84 -4.85 10.63
CA GLU A 99 -6.36 -5.71 11.67
C GLU A 99 -7.06 -4.82 12.67
N GLN A 100 -8.38 -4.90 12.72
CA GLN A 100 -9.20 -4.04 13.59
C GLN A 100 -8.91 -2.56 13.32
N GLY A 101 -8.77 -2.21 12.04
CA GLY A 101 -8.54 -0.84 11.63
C GLY A 101 -7.09 -0.39 11.67
N ARG A 102 -6.22 -1.17 12.29
CA ARG A 102 -4.81 -0.81 12.41
C ARG A 102 -4.03 -1.36 11.24
N LEU A 103 -3.11 -0.55 10.75
CA LEU A 103 -2.27 -0.93 9.62
C LEU A 103 -1.24 -1.96 10.08
N VAL A 104 -1.26 -3.14 9.46
CA VAL A 104 -0.29 -4.19 9.78
C VAL A 104 0.62 -4.50 8.61
N GLY A 105 0.33 -3.99 7.42
CA GLY A 105 1.20 -4.21 6.28
C GLY A 105 0.56 -3.79 4.99
N VAL A 106 1.22 -4.08 3.89
CA VAL A 106 0.73 -3.80 2.54
C VAL A 106 0.89 -5.07 1.72
N LEU A 107 -0.16 -5.45 1.00
CA LEU A 107 -0.13 -6.59 0.12
C LEU A 107 -0.07 -6.09 -1.31
N SER A 108 0.85 -6.62 -2.11
CA SER A 108 0.95 -6.27 -3.52
C SER A 108 0.66 -7.47 -4.38
N ARG A 109 0.18 -7.23 -5.60
CA ARG A 109 -0.12 -8.32 -6.52
C ARG A 109 1.11 -9.15 -6.84
N SER A 110 2.23 -8.49 -7.05
CA SER A 110 3.46 -9.23 -7.38
C SER A 110 3.93 -10.10 -6.22
N VAL A 111 3.79 -9.62 -4.97
CA VAL A 111 4.14 -10.42 -3.81
C VAL A 111 3.21 -11.62 -3.67
N VAL A 112 1.91 -11.41 -3.86
CA VAL A 112 0.94 -12.50 -3.75
C VAL A 112 1.20 -13.55 -4.81
N GLN A 113 1.43 -13.13 -6.05
CA GLN A 113 1.71 -14.07 -7.13
C GLN A 113 2.94 -14.91 -6.83
N ARG A 114 3.99 -14.29 -6.32
CA ARG A 114 5.21 -15.01 -5.98
C ARG A 114 4.96 -16.02 -4.86
N ARG A 115 4.19 -15.63 -3.83
CA ARG A 115 3.89 -16.54 -2.74
C ARG A 115 3.04 -17.72 -3.18
N LEU A 116 2.07 -17.47 -4.05
CA LEU A 116 1.26 -18.57 -4.57
C LEU A 116 2.10 -19.54 -5.37
N ALA A 117 3.03 -19.04 -6.17
CA ALA A 117 3.92 -19.91 -6.94
C ALA A 117 4.80 -20.74 -6.01
N GLU A 118 5.31 -20.14 -4.94
CA GLU A 118 6.15 -20.86 -3.99
C GLU A 118 5.38 -21.93 -3.24
N ASP A 119 4.09 -21.75 -3.05
CA ASP A 119 3.27 -22.68 -2.30
C ASP A 119 2.71 -23.81 -3.15
N GLU A 120 2.89 -23.76 -4.47
CA GLU A 120 2.39 -24.81 -5.32
C GLU A 120 3.18 -26.10 -5.11
N PRO A 121 2.49 -27.24 -5.17
CA PRO A 121 3.24 -28.50 -5.06
C PRO A 121 4.17 -28.66 -6.23
N GLU A 122 5.27 -29.24 -5.94
CA GLU A 122 6.27 -29.38 -6.96
C GLU A 122 6.09 -30.61 -7.77
N GLY A 123 5.34 -31.31 -7.57
CA GLY A 123 5.15 -32.45 -8.33
C GLY A 123 4.99 -32.25 -9.73
N GLU A 124 5.12 -31.77 -9.07
CA GLU A 124 5.29 -31.68 -9.61
C GLU A 124 5.99 -31.04 -10.19
N GLU A 125 6.22 -31.03 -10.12
CA GLU A 125 7.12 -30.58 -10.50
C GLU A 125 7.72 -29.89 -10.72
N ARG A 126 7.69 -29.98 -11.04
CA ARG A 126 8.65 -29.43 -11.19
C ARG A 126 9.42 -29.29 -11.41
N VAL A 127 9.44 -29.71 -11.79
CA VAL A 127 10.43 -29.77 -12.05
C VAL A 127 11.18 -29.32 -12.25
N GLU A 128 11.33 -29.51 -12.67
CA GLU A 128 12.12 -29.26 -12.95
C GLU A 128 12.57 -28.80 -13.37
N ASP A 129 12.37 -28.92 -13.76
CA ASP A 129 12.79 -28.48 -14.17
C ASP A 129 12.61 -27.80 -14.54
N ALA A 130 12.17 -27.59 -14.71
CA ALA A 130 11.94 -26.99 -15.00
C ALA A 130 11.62 -26.16 -15.03
N PRO A 131 11.56 -26.07 -15.37
CA PRO A 131 11.31 -25.19 -15.36
C PRO A 131 10.82 -24.41 -15.05
N SER A 132 10.44 -24.28 -15.16
CA SER A 132 9.97 -23.73 -14.84
C SER A 132 9.62 -22.76 -14.69
N SER A 133 9.26 -22.38 -15.09
CA SER A 133 9.11 -21.39 -15.11
C SER A 133 8.50 -20.68 -14.56
N ARG A 134 8.17 -20.46 -14.46
CA ARG A 134 7.69 -20.01 -13.68
C ARG A 134 7.92 -18.87 -13.34
#